data_494b7325214303fa8c4d2f7849450688
#
_entry.id   494b7325214303fa8c4d2f7849450688
#
_cell.length_a   1.000
_cell.length_b   1.000
_cell.length_c   1.000
_cell.angle_alpha   90.00
_cell.angle_beta   90.00
_cell.angle_gamma   90.00
#
_symmetry.space_group_name_H-M   'P 1'
#
loop_
_entity.id
_entity.type
_entity.pdbx_description
1 polymer ?
#
loop_
_entity_poly.entity_id
_entity_poly.type
_entity_poly.pdbx_seq_one_letter_code
_entity_poly.pdbx_strand_id
1 'polypeptide(L)'
;YKLQQPGARQFMLIFASVGALAGVVNTVLSANGNILTFLFGVIDVTIASVVAFDSSIQPGGDPVWGNFALHAFYFLPMQFVGWWQWRKRGADSKAKVRARRLTRGSAALTVGVFLSGTAVAYYVLCWFGSDISDGFHAIILFDALVFVLNVLGQILMSLAYMEQWYVWILVNVFSVFLWSGKAMASADSSYTVVMVIKYSFYLLNSINGLRIWWKLSQKGHRESDLEEKVS
;
A
#
# COMPACT_ATOMS: atom_id res chain seq x y z
N TYR A 1 26.25 -13.18 12.20
CA TYR A 1 27.54 -13.65 11.66
C TYR A 1 27.38 -14.52 10.38
N LYS A 2 26.27 -15.24 10.20
CA LYS A 2 26.06 -16.11 9.01
C LYS A 2 25.51 -15.39 7.77
N LEU A 3 24.88 -14.22 7.92
CA LEU A 3 24.25 -13.49 6.81
C LEU A 3 25.21 -12.57 6.02
N GLN A 4 26.45 -12.43 6.45
CA GLN A 4 27.50 -11.75 5.69
C GLN A 4 28.18 -12.63 4.61
N GLN A 5 27.76 -13.88 4.49
CA GLN A 5 28.27 -14.74 3.43
C GLN A 5 27.69 -14.29 2.07
N PRO A 6 28.48 -14.28 0.98
CA PRO A 6 28.01 -13.89 -0.36
C PRO A 6 26.75 -14.61 -0.82
N GLY A 7 26.60 -15.88 -0.47
CA GLY A 7 25.42 -16.67 -0.81
C GLY A 7 24.15 -16.25 -0.07
N ALA A 8 24.23 -15.82 1.18
CA ALA A 8 23.05 -15.36 1.93
C ALA A 8 22.54 -14.01 1.38
N ARG A 9 23.45 -13.10 1.02
CA ARG A 9 23.09 -11.84 0.37
C ARG A 9 22.42 -12.07 -0.98
N GLN A 10 22.93 -13.00 -1.78
CA GLN A 10 22.34 -13.34 -3.05
C GLN A 10 20.94 -13.97 -2.89
N PHE A 11 20.75 -14.85 -1.90
CA PHE A 11 19.45 -15.40 -1.56
C PHE A 11 18.44 -14.30 -1.20
N MET A 12 18.81 -13.35 -0.36
CA MET A 12 17.92 -12.24 0.03
C MET A 12 17.56 -11.33 -1.15
N LEU A 13 18.47 -11.12 -2.09
CA LEU A 13 18.18 -10.38 -3.33
C LEU A 13 17.16 -11.11 -4.21
N ILE A 14 17.32 -12.42 -4.40
CA ILE A 14 16.37 -13.24 -5.15
C ILE A 14 15.01 -13.24 -4.44
N PHE A 15 15.00 -13.43 -3.12
CA PHE A 15 13.80 -13.45 -2.31
C PHE A 15 13.04 -12.11 -2.38
N ALA A 16 13.74 -10.98 -2.26
CA ALA A 16 13.16 -9.65 -2.43
C ALA A 16 12.62 -9.42 -3.85
N SER A 17 13.29 -9.97 -4.88
CA SER A 17 12.83 -9.88 -6.27
C SER A 17 11.53 -10.66 -6.50
N VAL A 18 11.39 -11.83 -5.89
CA VAL A 18 10.14 -12.60 -5.90
C VAL A 18 9.01 -11.82 -5.23
N GLY A 19 9.28 -11.17 -4.08
CA GLY A 19 8.32 -10.29 -3.42
C GLY A 19 7.90 -9.13 -4.31
N ALA A 20 8.85 -8.45 -4.95
CA ALA A 20 8.55 -7.34 -5.85
C ALA A 20 7.67 -7.78 -7.04
N LEU A 21 7.96 -8.95 -7.62
CA LEU A 21 7.13 -9.52 -8.70
C LEU A 21 5.71 -9.86 -8.20
N ALA A 22 5.60 -10.48 -7.01
CA ALA A 22 4.31 -10.76 -6.39
C ALA A 22 3.52 -9.47 -6.15
N GLY A 23 4.18 -8.39 -5.71
CA GLY A 23 3.58 -7.06 -5.53
C GLY A 23 3.06 -6.46 -6.84
N VAL A 24 3.79 -6.60 -7.95
CA VAL A 24 3.32 -6.17 -9.27
C VAL A 24 2.06 -6.95 -9.67
N VAL A 25 2.09 -8.27 -9.56
CA VAL A 25 0.93 -9.13 -9.87
C VAL A 25 -0.26 -8.78 -8.97
N ASN A 26 -0.01 -8.59 -7.67
CA ASN A 26 -1.01 -8.16 -6.70
C ASN A 26 -1.71 -6.87 -7.16
N THR A 27 -0.96 -5.81 -7.48
CA THR A 27 -1.56 -4.52 -7.87
C THR A 27 -2.35 -4.61 -9.17
N VAL A 28 -1.91 -5.40 -10.15
CA VAL A 28 -2.65 -5.62 -11.40
C VAL A 28 -3.95 -6.39 -11.16
N LEU A 29 -3.91 -7.44 -10.34
CA LEU A 29 -5.11 -8.20 -9.97
C LEU A 29 -6.10 -7.35 -9.18
N SER A 30 -5.61 -6.51 -8.24
CA SER A 30 -6.41 -5.54 -7.51
C SER A 30 -7.11 -4.56 -8.45
N ALA A 31 -6.39 -3.99 -9.42
CA ALA A 31 -6.95 -3.08 -10.40
C ALA A 31 -8.08 -3.73 -11.22
N ASN A 32 -7.98 -5.04 -11.46
CA ASN A 32 -9.00 -5.81 -12.17
C ASN A 32 -10.15 -6.31 -11.27
N GLY A 33 -10.12 -6.06 -9.97
CA GLY A 33 -11.12 -6.54 -9.01
C GLY A 33 -11.08 -8.06 -8.81
N ASN A 34 -9.94 -8.70 -9.06
CA ASN A 34 -9.77 -10.15 -8.95
C ASN A 34 -9.32 -10.55 -7.56
N ILE A 35 -10.00 -11.52 -6.95
CA ILE A 35 -9.75 -11.95 -5.56
C ILE A 35 -8.35 -12.56 -5.34
N LEU A 36 -7.70 -13.05 -6.39
CA LEU A 36 -6.33 -13.58 -6.30
C LEU A 36 -5.31 -12.51 -5.89
N THR A 37 -5.70 -11.22 -5.93
CA THR A 37 -4.88 -10.13 -5.39
C THR A 37 -4.41 -10.43 -3.97
N PHE A 38 -5.27 -10.98 -3.12
CA PHE A 38 -4.93 -11.28 -1.72
C PHE A 38 -3.94 -12.42 -1.56
N LEU A 39 -3.93 -13.41 -2.47
CA LEU A 39 -2.92 -14.47 -2.48
C LEU A 39 -1.53 -13.90 -2.76
N PHE A 40 -1.42 -13.10 -3.83
CA PHE A 40 -0.15 -12.44 -4.18
C PHE A 40 0.23 -11.36 -3.16
N GLY A 41 -0.77 -10.69 -2.56
CA GLY A 41 -0.58 -9.75 -1.47
C GLY A 41 0.03 -10.41 -0.22
N VAL A 42 -0.41 -11.61 0.17
CA VAL A 42 0.19 -12.37 1.27
C VAL A 42 1.66 -12.68 0.98
N ILE A 43 1.99 -13.10 -0.24
CA ILE A 43 3.37 -13.41 -0.65
C ILE A 43 4.23 -12.14 -0.57
N ASP A 44 3.80 -11.06 -1.22
CA ASP A 44 4.50 -9.76 -1.25
C ASP A 44 4.76 -9.22 0.15
N VAL A 45 3.70 -9.11 0.96
CA VAL A 45 3.75 -8.53 2.31
C VAL A 45 4.58 -9.39 3.27
N THR A 46 4.52 -10.73 3.15
CA THR A 46 5.34 -11.64 3.96
C THR A 46 6.82 -11.46 3.63
N ILE A 47 7.15 -11.42 2.35
CA ILE A 47 8.53 -11.20 1.89
C ILE A 47 9.03 -9.83 2.34
N ALA A 48 8.22 -8.77 2.18
CA ALA A 48 8.54 -7.42 2.63
C ALA A 48 8.81 -7.38 4.15
N SER A 49 8.01 -8.11 4.95
CA SER A 49 8.22 -8.24 6.40
C SER A 49 9.56 -8.89 6.73
N VAL A 50 9.89 -10.01 6.07
CA VAL A 50 11.16 -10.73 6.28
C VAL A 50 12.35 -9.86 5.90
N VAL A 51 12.28 -9.17 4.75
CA VAL A 51 13.35 -8.28 4.28
C VAL A 51 13.53 -7.10 5.24
N ALA A 52 12.44 -6.49 5.73
CA ALA A 52 12.51 -5.41 6.70
C ALA A 52 13.06 -5.87 8.05
N PHE A 53 12.70 -7.06 8.52
CA PHE A 53 13.27 -7.67 9.72
C PHE A 53 14.76 -7.91 9.57
N ASP A 54 15.18 -8.57 8.48
CA ASP A 54 16.60 -8.85 8.19
C ASP A 54 17.41 -7.55 8.16
N SER A 55 16.94 -6.52 7.44
CA SER A 55 17.60 -5.22 7.39
C SER A 55 17.75 -4.56 8.77
N SER A 56 16.78 -4.77 9.67
CA SER A 56 16.78 -4.16 11.01
C SER A 56 17.72 -4.84 12.00
N ILE A 57 18.05 -6.12 11.78
CA ILE A 57 18.93 -6.90 12.70
C ILE A 57 20.38 -6.95 12.21
N GLN A 58 20.68 -6.49 10.98
CA GLN A 58 22.03 -6.52 10.44
C GLN A 58 22.93 -5.48 11.14
N PRO A 59 24.17 -5.85 11.53
CA PRO A 59 25.13 -4.90 12.09
C PRO A 59 25.47 -3.80 11.07
N GLY A 60 25.25 -2.54 11.44
CA GLY A 60 25.51 -1.37 10.57
C GLY A 60 24.44 -1.13 9.51
N GLY A 61 23.32 -1.86 9.56
CA GLY A 61 22.12 -1.56 8.75
C GLY A 61 21.28 -0.45 9.36
N ASP A 62 20.49 0.22 8.53
CA ASP A 62 19.48 1.16 9.02
C ASP A 62 18.26 0.37 9.52
N PRO A 63 17.91 0.46 10.81
CA PRO A 63 16.79 -0.28 11.35
C PRO A 63 15.46 0.26 10.79
N VAL A 64 14.69 -0.60 10.14
CA VAL A 64 13.38 -0.27 9.54
C VAL A 64 12.23 -0.96 10.27
N TRP A 65 12.28 -0.96 11.62
CA TRP A 65 11.30 -1.61 12.48
C TRP A 65 9.85 -1.15 12.22
N GLY A 66 9.66 0.12 11.90
CA GLY A 66 8.33 0.64 11.53
C GLY A 66 7.78 -0.02 10.26
N ASN A 67 8.64 -0.25 9.28
CA ASN A 67 8.28 -0.93 8.06
C ASN A 67 7.96 -2.41 8.30
N PHE A 68 8.79 -3.10 9.12
CA PHE A 68 8.50 -4.46 9.55
C PHE A 68 7.14 -4.55 10.26
N ALA A 69 6.90 -3.70 11.26
CA ALA A 69 5.65 -3.70 12.03
C ALA A 69 4.43 -3.44 11.13
N LEU A 70 4.53 -2.49 10.20
CA LEU A 70 3.45 -2.17 9.26
C LEU A 70 3.12 -3.36 8.35
N HIS A 71 4.13 -4.06 7.82
CA HIS A 71 3.90 -5.20 6.94
C HIS A 71 3.43 -6.44 7.72
N ALA A 72 4.07 -6.78 8.83
CA ALA A 72 3.78 -8.00 9.59
C ALA A 72 2.46 -7.91 10.36
N PHE A 73 2.17 -6.77 11.00
CA PHE A 73 1.05 -6.66 11.94
C PHE A 73 -0.16 -5.89 11.39
N TYR A 74 0.00 -5.20 10.26
CA TYR A 74 -1.10 -4.49 9.63
C TYR A 74 -1.41 -5.03 8.23
N PHE A 75 -0.51 -4.93 7.27
CA PHE A 75 -0.82 -5.33 5.89
C PHE A 75 -1.11 -6.82 5.77
N LEU A 76 -0.35 -7.69 6.43
CA LEU A 76 -0.56 -9.13 6.34
C LEU A 76 -1.93 -9.57 6.87
N PRO A 77 -2.38 -9.18 8.08
CA PRO A 77 -3.74 -9.45 8.52
C PRO A 77 -4.81 -8.86 7.60
N MET A 78 -4.57 -7.66 7.04
CA MET A 78 -5.51 -7.01 6.15
C MET A 78 -5.70 -7.75 4.81
N GLN A 79 -4.75 -8.60 4.37
CA GLN A 79 -4.98 -9.46 3.21
C GLN A 79 -6.11 -10.47 3.48
N PHE A 80 -6.12 -11.07 4.66
CA PHE A 80 -7.18 -12.03 5.06
C PHE A 80 -8.54 -11.33 5.25
N VAL A 81 -8.55 -10.15 5.88
CA VAL A 81 -9.75 -9.32 6.01
C VAL A 81 -10.32 -8.96 4.64
N GLY A 82 -9.46 -8.49 3.74
CA GLY A 82 -9.84 -8.11 2.38
C GLY A 82 -10.36 -9.29 1.57
N TRP A 83 -9.66 -10.43 1.61
CA TRP A 83 -10.11 -11.65 0.95
C TRP A 83 -11.51 -12.08 1.41
N TRP A 84 -11.77 -12.08 2.73
CA TRP A 84 -13.07 -12.42 3.30
C TRP A 84 -14.16 -11.43 2.89
N GLN A 85 -13.87 -10.12 2.95
CA GLN A 85 -14.80 -9.07 2.55
C GLN A 85 -15.16 -9.15 1.06
N TRP A 86 -14.15 -9.37 0.19
CA TRP A 86 -14.40 -9.47 -1.24
C TRP A 86 -15.20 -10.73 -1.59
N ARG A 87 -14.95 -11.86 -0.92
CA ARG A 87 -15.79 -13.06 -1.07
C ARG A 87 -17.25 -12.80 -0.72
N LYS A 88 -17.52 -12.14 0.40
CA LYS A 88 -18.88 -11.72 0.77
C LYS A 88 -19.53 -10.82 -0.29
N ARG A 89 -18.74 -10.13 -1.08
CA ARG A 89 -19.18 -9.25 -2.16
C ARG A 89 -19.15 -9.92 -3.54
N GLY A 90 -19.18 -11.23 -3.57
CA GLY A 90 -19.35 -12.04 -4.79
C GLY A 90 -18.07 -12.23 -5.60
N ALA A 91 -16.89 -11.83 -5.10
CA ALA A 91 -15.64 -12.11 -5.78
C ALA A 91 -15.27 -13.60 -5.62
N ASP A 92 -14.94 -14.24 -6.74
CA ASP A 92 -14.39 -15.59 -6.78
C ASP A 92 -13.32 -15.70 -7.89
N SER A 93 -12.97 -16.94 -8.30
CA SER A 93 -11.99 -17.17 -9.36
C SER A 93 -12.43 -16.66 -10.74
N LYS A 94 -13.71 -16.46 -10.97
CA LYS A 94 -14.32 -16.05 -12.25
C LYS A 94 -15.00 -14.68 -12.18
N ALA A 95 -15.57 -14.32 -11.02
CA ALA A 95 -16.33 -13.10 -10.82
C ALA A 95 -15.48 -12.01 -10.14
N LYS A 96 -15.63 -10.78 -10.61
CA LYS A 96 -15.00 -9.59 -10.01
C LYS A 96 -15.76 -9.15 -8.76
N VAL A 97 -15.08 -8.48 -7.84
CA VAL A 97 -15.70 -7.89 -6.65
C VAL A 97 -16.76 -6.85 -7.03
N ARG A 98 -17.86 -6.81 -6.28
CA ARG A 98 -18.84 -5.71 -6.36
C ARG A 98 -18.28 -4.50 -5.60
N ALA A 99 -17.79 -3.52 -6.34
CA ALA A 99 -17.21 -2.31 -5.79
C ALA A 99 -18.27 -1.44 -5.10
N ARG A 100 -17.87 -0.79 -3.99
CA ARG A 100 -18.68 0.18 -3.24
C ARG A 100 -18.26 1.60 -3.57
N ARG A 101 -19.12 2.55 -3.19
CA ARG A 101 -18.79 3.99 -3.10
C ARG A 101 -18.98 4.48 -1.68
N LEU A 102 -18.13 5.39 -1.28
CA LEU A 102 -18.31 6.10 -0.02
C LEU A 102 -19.56 6.98 -0.09
N THR A 103 -20.37 6.95 0.96
CA THR A 103 -21.41 7.97 1.17
C THR A 103 -20.76 9.29 1.57
N ARG A 104 -21.49 10.40 1.50
CA ARG A 104 -20.98 11.70 1.93
C ARG A 104 -20.48 11.68 3.40
N GLY A 105 -21.21 10.98 4.28
CA GLY A 105 -20.81 10.83 5.68
C GLY A 105 -19.54 10.00 5.85
N SER A 106 -19.45 8.84 5.17
CA SER A 106 -18.24 8.02 5.24
C SER A 106 -17.03 8.66 4.54
N ALA A 107 -17.24 9.46 3.50
CA ALA A 107 -16.17 10.25 2.90
C ALA A 107 -15.65 11.33 3.86
N ALA A 108 -16.56 12.07 4.54
CA ALA A 108 -16.18 13.05 5.55
C ALA A 108 -15.43 12.39 6.73
N LEU A 109 -15.89 11.22 7.19
CA LEU A 109 -15.18 10.44 8.21
C LEU A 109 -13.79 10.02 7.74
N THR A 110 -13.64 9.54 6.50
CA THR A 110 -12.34 9.15 5.94
C THR A 110 -11.38 10.34 5.90
N VAL A 111 -11.85 11.53 5.50
CA VAL A 111 -11.05 12.76 5.52
C VAL A 111 -10.69 13.14 6.95
N GLY A 112 -11.64 13.08 7.89
CA GLY A 112 -11.39 13.34 9.31
C GLY A 112 -10.33 12.41 9.90
N VAL A 113 -10.42 11.10 9.60
CA VAL A 113 -9.41 10.10 10.02
C VAL A 113 -8.07 10.36 9.37
N PHE A 114 -8.04 10.78 8.10
CA PHE A 114 -6.81 11.16 7.41
C PHE A 114 -6.12 12.34 8.11
N LEU A 115 -6.84 13.42 8.38
CA LEU A 115 -6.27 14.62 9.00
C LEU A 115 -5.82 14.37 10.44
N SER A 116 -6.68 13.76 11.26
CA SER A 116 -6.34 13.43 12.65
C SER A 116 -5.24 12.37 12.75
N GLY A 117 -5.31 11.33 11.94
CA GLY A 117 -4.29 10.29 11.85
C GLY A 117 -2.93 10.84 11.43
N THR A 118 -2.90 11.77 10.47
CA THR A 118 -1.65 12.44 10.05
C THR A 118 -1.06 13.28 11.20
N ALA A 119 -1.91 14.04 11.92
CA ALA A 119 -1.45 14.80 13.07
C ALA A 119 -0.86 13.88 14.16
N VAL A 120 -1.56 12.78 14.49
CA VAL A 120 -1.06 11.81 15.48
C VAL A 120 0.23 11.17 15.00
N ALA A 121 0.29 10.70 13.73
CA ALA A 121 1.49 10.09 13.18
C ALA A 121 2.67 11.07 13.16
N TYR A 122 2.45 12.32 12.81
CA TYR A 122 3.47 13.37 12.86
C TYR A 122 4.05 13.55 14.26
N TYR A 123 3.21 13.71 15.27
CA TYR A 123 3.68 13.86 16.66
C TYR A 123 4.40 12.62 17.17
N VAL A 124 3.91 11.43 16.83
CA VAL A 124 4.56 10.16 17.21
C VAL A 124 5.95 10.04 16.54
N LEU A 125 6.06 10.36 15.27
CA LEU A 125 7.35 10.32 14.56
C LEU A 125 8.32 11.38 15.09
N CYS A 126 7.85 12.58 15.44
CA CYS A 126 8.67 13.58 16.12
C CYS A 126 9.17 13.09 17.48
N TRP A 127 8.29 12.44 18.26
CA TRP A 127 8.65 11.92 19.59
C TRP A 127 9.76 10.87 19.55
N PHE A 128 9.76 10.01 18.53
CA PHE A 128 10.74 8.94 18.41
C PHE A 128 11.97 9.30 17.59
N GLY A 129 11.89 10.29 16.71
CA GLY A 129 12.90 10.53 15.68
C GLY A 129 13.62 11.88 15.72
N SER A 130 13.10 12.87 16.44
CA SER A 130 13.70 14.22 16.47
C SER A 130 13.36 14.94 17.77
N ASP A 131 14.17 15.92 18.11
CA ASP A 131 13.89 16.80 19.25
C ASP A 131 12.69 17.70 18.89
N ILE A 132 11.57 17.56 19.62
CA ILE A 132 10.34 18.33 19.38
C ILE A 132 10.60 19.84 19.54
N SER A 133 11.71 20.22 20.20
CA SER A 133 12.12 21.59 20.40
C SER A 133 12.52 22.33 19.11
N ASP A 134 12.87 21.62 18.04
CA ASP A 134 13.43 22.22 16.82
C ASP A 134 12.36 22.78 15.84
N GLY A 135 11.08 22.71 16.18
CA GLY A 135 9.99 23.28 15.39
C GLY A 135 9.38 22.34 14.36
N PHE A 136 8.81 22.89 13.29
CA PHE A 136 8.08 22.13 12.29
C PHE A 136 9.02 21.38 11.32
N HIS A 137 8.84 20.07 11.19
CA HIS A 137 9.63 19.21 10.32
C HIS A 137 8.83 18.75 9.09
N ALA A 138 9.05 19.39 7.95
CA ALA A 138 8.33 19.09 6.70
C ALA A 138 8.53 17.65 6.23
N ILE A 139 9.73 17.07 6.40
CA ILE A 139 10.04 15.69 6.00
C ILE A 139 9.23 14.70 6.85
N ILE A 140 9.16 14.92 8.17
CA ILE A 140 8.39 14.06 9.08
C ILE A 140 6.88 14.16 8.79
N LEU A 141 6.39 15.36 8.47
CA LEU A 141 4.99 15.51 8.04
C LEU A 141 4.72 14.73 6.76
N PHE A 142 5.65 14.77 5.80
CA PHE A 142 5.51 14.01 4.56
C PHE A 142 5.48 12.49 4.80
N ASP A 143 6.34 11.99 5.68
CA ASP A 143 6.36 10.57 6.07
C ASP A 143 5.05 10.18 6.77
N ALA A 144 4.54 11.02 7.68
CA ALA A 144 3.25 10.83 8.34
C ALA A 144 2.08 10.78 7.34
N LEU A 145 2.06 11.70 6.37
CA LEU A 145 1.05 11.71 5.30
C LEU A 145 1.07 10.43 4.49
N VAL A 146 2.24 10.00 4.01
CA VAL A 146 2.38 8.78 3.22
C VAL A 146 2.01 7.55 4.04
N PHE A 147 2.41 7.49 5.30
CA PHE A 147 2.04 6.40 6.21
C PHE A 147 0.52 6.27 6.35
N VAL A 148 -0.18 7.37 6.66
CA VAL A 148 -1.64 7.35 6.85
C VAL A 148 -2.38 7.06 5.55
N LEU A 149 -1.90 7.57 4.40
CA LEU A 149 -2.45 7.24 3.09
C LEU A 149 -2.34 5.73 2.80
N ASN A 150 -1.22 5.09 3.12
CA ASN A 150 -1.05 3.63 2.96
C ASN A 150 -2.04 2.86 3.85
N VAL A 151 -2.22 3.27 5.10
CA VAL A 151 -3.18 2.65 6.02
C VAL A 151 -4.61 2.79 5.49
N LEU A 152 -5.02 3.99 5.11
CA LEU A 152 -6.35 4.24 4.56
C LEU A 152 -6.60 3.53 3.22
N GLY A 153 -5.61 3.55 2.33
CA GLY A 153 -5.68 2.85 1.04
C GLY A 153 -5.95 1.36 1.22
N GLN A 154 -5.26 0.73 2.16
CA GLN A 154 -5.46 -0.69 2.49
C GLN A 154 -6.83 -0.97 3.10
N ILE A 155 -7.33 -0.10 4.01
CA ILE A 155 -8.68 -0.23 4.57
C ILE A 155 -9.73 -0.14 3.45
N LEU A 156 -9.66 0.90 2.63
CA LEU A 156 -10.61 1.11 1.53
C LEU A 156 -10.56 -0.04 0.52
N MET A 157 -9.35 -0.54 0.20
CA MET A 157 -9.15 -1.71 -0.65
C MET A 157 -9.82 -2.95 -0.05
N SER A 158 -9.53 -3.26 1.20
CA SER A 158 -10.07 -4.45 1.88
C SER A 158 -11.59 -4.42 1.95
N LEU A 159 -12.19 -3.24 2.12
CA LEU A 159 -13.64 -3.04 2.15
C LEU A 159 -14.28 -2.87 0.75
N ALA A 160 -13.50 -3.00 -0.31
CA ALA A 160 -13.92 -2.86 -1.71
C ALA A 160 -14.50 -1.49 -2.08
N TYR A 161 -13.98 -0.41 -1.52
CA TYR A 161 -14.34 0.95 -1.91
C TYR A 161 -13.54 1.41 -3.14
N MET A 162 -14.25 2.00 -4.11
CA MET A 162 -13.61 2.54 -5.32
C MET A 162 -12.62 3.67 -5.00
N GLU A 163 -12.89 4.45 -3.97
CA GLU A 163 -12.11 5.61 -3.55
C GLU A 163 -10.69 5.26 -3.10
N GLN A 164 -10.38 3.99 -2.83
CA GLN A 164 -9.02 3.51 -2.63
C GLN A 164 -8.06 3.98 -3.75
N TRP A 165 -8.56 4.08 -4.99
CA TRP A 165 -7.71 4.43 -6.13
C TRP A 165 -7.25 5.88 -6.12
N TYR A 166 -8.04 6.81 -5.57
CA TYR A 166 -7.57 8.18 -5.34
C TYR A 166 -6.41 8.20 -4.34
N VAL A 167 -6.51 7.38 -3.28
CA VAL A 167 -5.45 7.26 -2.27
C VAL A 167 -4.18 6.65 -2.89
N TRP A 168 -4.31 5.55 -3.62
CA TRP A 168 -3.16 4.92 -4.29
C TRP A 168 -2.50 5.81 -5.34
N ILE A 169 -3.27 6.62 -6.09
CA ILE A 169 -2.72 7.62 -7.01
C ILE A 169 -1.87 8.62 -6.23
N LEU A 170 -2.36 9.17 -5.12
CA LEU A 170 -1.60 10.12 -4.29
C LEU A 170 -0.32 9.49 -3.74
N VAL A 171 -0.40 8.28 -3.17
CA VAL A 171 0.78 7.54 -2.66
C VAL A 171 1.82 7.38 -3.77
N ASN A 172 1.40 6.97 -4.97
CA ASN A 172 2.34 6.71 -6.06
C ASN A 172 2.92 8.00 -6.64
N VAL A 173 2.14 9.09 -6.74
CA VAL A 173 2.64 10.42 -7.13
C VAL A 173 3.73 10.88 -6.16
N PHE A 174 3.47 10.83 -4.86
CA PHE A 174 4.46 11.20 -3.85
C PHE A 174 5.71 10.32 -3.90
N SER A 175 5.53 9.01 -4.12
CA SER A 175 6.65 8.08 -4.24
C SER A 175 7.51 8.36 -5.47
N VAL A 176 6.89 8.67 -6.63
CA VAL A 176 7.65 9.05 -7.84
C VAL A 176 8.47 10.32 -7.59
N PHE A 177 7.88 11.35 -6.98
CA PHE A 177 8.61 12.58 -6.64
C PHE A 177 9.78 12.31 -5.68
N LEU A 178 9.53 11.56 -4.60
CA LEU A 178 10.56 11.22 -3.61
C LEU A 178 11.74 10.49 -4.24
N TRP A 179 11.46 9.44 -5.01
CA TRP A 179 12.51 8.61 -5.61
C TRP A 179 13.22 9.33 -6.77
N SER A 180 12.52 10.19 -7.52
CA SER A 180 13.15 11.04 -8.53
C SER A 180 14.13 12.03 -7.89
N GLY A 181 13.74 12.67 -6.79
CA GLY A 181 14.63 13.55 -6.04
C GLY A 181 15.88 12.83 -5.52
N LYS A 182 15.71 11.63 -4.97
CA LYS A 182 16.83 10.78 -4.52
C LYS A 182 17.75 10.36 -5.68
N ALA A 183 17.19 9.99 -6.84
CA ALA A 183 17.95 9.62 -8.03
C ALA A 183 18.80 10.79 -8.56
N MET A 184 18.29 12.02 -8.48
CA MET A 184 19.04 13.22 -8.89
C MET A 184 20.16 13.61 -7.90
N ALA A 185 19.99 13.27 -6.61
CA ALA A 185 20.93 13.63 -5.55
C ALA A 185 22.05 12.60 -5.34
N SER A 186 21.91 11.36 -5.82
CA SER A 186 22.82 10.25 -5.53
C SER A 186 23.73 9.93 -6.73
N ALA A 187 25.02 9.71 -6.45
CA ALA A 187 26.02 9.32 -7.46
C ALA A 187 25.83 7.86 -7.93
N ASP A 188 25.28 6.98 -7.06
CA ASP A 188 24.86 5.60 -7.41
C ASP A 188 23.33 5.54 -7.50
N SER A 189 22.85 5.77 -8.72
CA SER A 189 21.42 5.96 -8.99
C SER A 189 20.68 4.66 -9.37
N SER A 190 21.37 3.52 -9.50
CA SER A 190 20.77 2.28 -10.05
C SER A 190 19.51 1.85 -9.30
N TYR A 191 19.59 1.77 -7.96
CA TYR A 191 18.45 1.38 -7.13
C TYR A 191 17.33 2.43 -7.17
N THR A 192 17.67 3.71 -7.08
CA THR A 192 16.68 4.80 -7.09
C THR A 192 15.95 4.90 -8.42
N VAL A 193 16.63 4.67 -9.56
CA VAL A 193 16.02 4.59 -10.89
C VAL A 193 15.01 3.43 -10.97
N VAL A 194 15.36 2.25 -10.46
CA VAL A 194 14.44 1.11 -10.38
C VAL A 194 13.18 1.46 -9.59
N MET A 195 13.33 2.19 -8.47
CA MET A 195 12.19 2.63 -7.65
C MET A 195 11.32 3.65 -8.38
N VAL A 196 11.90 4.59 -9.15
CA VAL A 196 11.13 5.52 -9.99
C VAL A 196 10.31 4.75 -11.01
N ILE A 197 10.90 3.78 -11.71
CA ILE A 197 10.21 2.94 -12.70
C ILE A 197 9.08 2.16 -12.02
N LYS A 198 9.33 1.52 -10.87
CA LYS A 198 8.35 0.76 -10.10
C LYS A 198 7.13 1.63 -9.73
N TYR A 199 7.35 2.80 -9.13
CA TYR A 199 6.25 3.66 -8.70
C TYR A 199 5.54 4.34 -9.87
N SER A 200 6.24 4.61 -10.98
CA SER A 200 5.60 5.05 -12.22
C SER A 200 4.66 3.99 -12.79
N PHE A 201 5.08 2.72 -12.79
CA PHE A 201 4.19 1.60 -13.16
C PHE A 201 2.98 1.51 -12.23
N TYR A 202 3.19 1.63 -10.90
CA TYR A 202 2.09 1.59 -9.94
C TYR A 202 1.13 2.78 -10.12
N LEU A 203 1.64 3.96 -10.47
CA LEU A 203 0.81 5.13 -10.77
C LEU A 203 -0.07 4.88 -11.99
N LEU A 204 0.48 4.40 -13.09
CA LEU A 204 -0.27 4.04 -14.29
C LEU A 204 -1.32 2.96 -14.01
N ASN A 205 -0.93 1.94 -13.23
CA ASN A 205 -1.86 0.89 -12.81
C ASN A 205 -2.97 1.42 -11.90
N SER A 206 -2.69 2.39 -11.03
CA SER A 206 -3.69 3.01 -10.16
C SER A 206 -4.70 3.84 -10.94
N ILE A 207 -4.25 4.56 -11.96
CA ILE A 207 -5.14 5.31 -12.89
C ILE A 207 -6.04 4.32 -13.66
N ASN A 208 -5.48 3.23 -14.16
CA ASN A 208 -6.26 2.17 -14.81
C ASN A 208 -7.25 1.51 -13.83
N GLY A 209 -6.81 1.25 -12.60
CA GLY A 209 -7.64 0.73 -11.53
C GLY A 209 -8.83 1.64 -11.22
N LEU A 210 -8.61 2.94 -11.11
CA LEU A 210 -9.67 3.94 -10.93
C LEU A 210 -10.72 3.84 -12.05
N ARG A 211 -10.27 3.75 -13.32
CA ARG A 211 -11.16 3.61 -14.47
C ARG A 211 -12.01 2.32 -14.42
N ILE A 212 -11.38 1.20 -14.07
CA ILE A 212 -12.07 -0.10 -13.99
C ILE A 212 -13.07 -0.09 -12.83
N TRP A 213 -12.64 0.34 -11.64
CA TRP A 213 -13.45 0.35 -10.43
C TRP A 213 -14.60 1.35 -10.47
N TRP A 214 -14.45 2.44 -11.21
CA TRP A 214 -15.56 3.34 -11.50
C TRP A 214 -16.71 2.58 -12.19
N LYS A 215 -16.40 1.76 -13.21
CA LYS A 215 -17.39 0.95 -13.91
C LYS A 215 -17.98 -0.15 -13.02
N LEU A 216 -17.13 -0.82 -12.22
CA LEU A 216 -17.57 -1.84 -11.28
C LEU A 216 -18.52 -1.29 -10.22
N SER A 217 -18.27 -0.07 -9.72
CA SER A 217 -19.13 0.57 -8.72
C SER A 217 -20.50 0.98 -9.29
N GLN A 218 -20.58 1.39 -10.55
CA GLN A 218 -21.84 1.70 -11.23
C GLN A 218 -22.69 0.45 -11.44
N LYS A 219 -22.06 -0.66 -11.82
CA LYS A 219 -22.75 -1.95 -12.01
C LYS A 219 -23.29 -2.48 -10.68
N GLY A 220 -22.50 -2.45 -9.62
CA GLY A 220 -22.92 -2.88 -8.28
C GLY A 220 -24.09 -2.09 -7.72
N HIS A 221 -24.19 -0.77 -8.00
CA HIS A 221 -25.31 0.05 -7.59
C HIS A 221 -26.59 -0.31 -8.34
N ARG A 222 -26.50 -0.55 -9.65
CA ARG A 222 -27.64 -0.96 -10.47
C ARG A 222 -28.22 -2.32 -10.07
N GLU A 223 -27.36 -3.28 -9.70
CA GLU A 223 -27.78 -4.60 -9.22
C GLU A 223 -28.51 -4.51 -7.87
N SER A 224 -28.02 -3.69 -6.92
CA SER A 224 -28.67 -3.48 -5.63
C SER A 224 -30.06 -2.81 -5.77
N ASP A 225 -30.19 -1.84 -6.67
CA ASP A 225 -31.47 -1.16 -6.94
C ASP A 225 -32.53 -2.10 -7.57
N LEU A 226 -32.06 -3.11 -8.33
CA LEU A 226 -32.96 -4.12 -8.89
C LEU A 226 -33.41 -5.15 -7.84
N GLU A 227 -32.48 -5.57 -6.95
CA GLU A 227 -32.82 -6.49 -5.84
C GLU A 227 -33.83 -5.84 -4.87
N GLU A 228 -33.70 -4.54 -4.57
CA GLU A 228 -34.60 -3.80 -3.69
C GLU A 228 -36.03 -3.61 -4.31
N LYS A 229 -36.11 -3.54 -5.63
CA LYS A 229 -37.43 -3.42 -6.32
C LYS A 229 -38.18 -4.74 -6.45
N VAL A 230 -37.54 -5.88 -6.23
CA VAL A 230 -38.11 -7.22 -6.35
C VAL A 230 -38.45 -7.82 -4.98
N SER A 231 -37.90 -7.26 -3.89
CA SER A 231 -38.20 -7.62 -2.51
C SER A 231 -39.41 -6.83 -1.98
#